data_50a50fb55bcf219c72f7eb3df3551f78
#
_entry.id   50a50fb55bcf219c72f7eb3df3551f78
#
_cell.length_a   1.000
_cell.length_b   1.000
_cell.length_c   1.000
_cell.angle_alpha   90.00
_cell.angle_beta   90.00
_cell.angle_gamma   90.00
#
_symmetry.space_group_name_H-M   'P 1'
#
loop_
_entity.id
_entity.type
_entity.pdbx_description
1 polymer ?
#
loop_
_entity_poly.entity_id
_entity_poly.type
_entity_poly.pdbx_seq_one_letter_code
_entity_poly.pdbx_strand_id
1 'polypeptide(L)'
;IDQPSGPDVEMADNFQSATRSAAAGGNTTVLPFAMQEKGQSLRECVESYHKKANGNLFVDTSFHLIISDPSPQVLGQELPALARDGYTSFKVFMTYDDLVLNDEELLKVFEVAKNEKTLVMVHAEGYDAIRFLTKKLEDEGKLAPYYHGLSRPQIVEREATHRAISHAQIVDIPIVIVHVSGEEALSQIKWAKERGIKIFSETCPQYICLTEDDMKGLNMDFEGAKYVCSPPPRDLESQQAIWDGLIDGTFDIFSSDHC
;
A
#
# COMPACT_ATOMS: atom_id res chain seq x y z
N ILE A 1 0.86 -6.39 9.71
CA ILE A 1 1.01 -7.30 10.85
C ILE A 1 2.38 -7.95 10.79
N ASP A 2 3.16 -7.86 11.86
CA ASP A 2 4.47 -8.52 12.07
C ASP A 2 5.49 -8.30 10.92
N GLN A 3 5.49 -7.09 10.39
CA GLN A 3 6.42 -6.66 9.34
C GLN A 3 7.84 -6.54 9.92
N PRO A 4 8.91 -6.70 9.12
CA PRO A 4 10.25 -6.38 9.56
C PRO A 4 10.33 -4.91 10.00
N SER A 5 10.84 -4.70 11.20
CA SER A 5 11.06 -3.38 11.78
C SER A 5 12.56 -3.16 12.05
N GLY A 6 12.99 -1.89 12.09
CA GLY A 6 14.34 -1.56 12.45
C GLY A 6 14.67 -1.98 13.92
N PRO A 7 15.95 -1.97 14.32
CA PRO A 7 16.39 -2.51 15.62
C PRO A 7 15.76 -1.81 16.83
N ASP A 8 15.27 -0.59 16.66
CA ASP A 8 14.67 0.22 17.73
C ASP A 8 13.15 0.46 17.52
N VAL A 9 12.52 -0.30 16.62
CA VAL A 9 11.10 -0.15 16.29
C VAL A 9 10.39 -1.48 16.52
N GLU A 10 9.36 -1.46 17.35
CA GLU A 10 8.45 -2.58 17.55
C GLU A 10 7.15 -2.32 16.80
N MET A 11 6.66 -3.31 16.07
CA MET A 11 5.38 -3.23 15.39
C MET A 11 4.24 -3.21 16.39
N ALA A 12 3.17 -2.47 16.07
CA ALA A 12 2.01 -2.32 16.96
C ALA A 12 1.38 -3.67 17.32
N ASP A 13 1.33 -4.59 16.36
CA ASP A 13 0.73 -5.91 16.54
C ASP A 13 1.54 -7.03 15.88
N ASN A 14 1.61 -8.16 16.57
CA ASN A 14 2.00 -9.45 16.00
C ASN A 14 0.77 -10.23 15.53
N PHE A 15 0.95 -11.43 14.96
CA PHE A 15 -0.15 -12.27 14.48
C PHE A 15 -1.19 -12.57 15.55
N GLN A 16 -0.76 -12.83 16.79
CA GLN A 16 -1.66 -13.18 17.89
C GLN A 16 -2.56 -12.01 18.29
N SER A 17 -1.98 -10.84 18.54
CA SER A 17 -2.74 -9.65 18.97
C SER A 17 -3.63 -9.11 17.87
N ALA A 18 -3.12 -9.00 16.64
CA ALA A 18 -3.87 -8.49 15.49
C ALA A 18 -5.07 -9.39 15.13
N THR A 19 -4.85 -10.70 15.02
CA THR A 19 -5.94 -11.62 14.66
C THR A 19 -6.98 -11.78 15.75
N ARG A 20 -6.58 -11.65 17.03
CA ARG A 20 -7.53 -11.58 18.15
C ARG A 20 -8.38 -10.31 18.10
N SER A 21 -7.77 -9.16 17.79
CA SER A 21 -8.49 -7.90 17.60
C SER A 21 -9.44 -7.96 16.41
N ALA A 22 -8.99 -8.55 15.29
CA ALA A 22 -9.82 -8.78 14.12
C ALA A 22 -11.07 -9.64 14.44
N ALA A 23 -10.88 -10.75 15.17
CA ALA A 23 -11.99 -11.61 15.62
C ALA A 23 -12.97 -10.85 16.54
N ALA A 24 -12.46 -10.03 17.46
CA ALA A 24 -13.28 -9.21 18.34
C ALA A 24 -14.08 -8.13 17.57
N GLY A 25 -13.52 -7.63 16.45
CA GLY A 25 -14.17 -6.72 15.52
C GLY A 25 -15.13 -7.38 14.52
N GLY A 26 -15.30 -8.72 14.58
CA GLY A 26 -16.19 -9.47 13.70
C GLY A 26 -15.56 -9.90 12.37
N ASN A 27 -14.25 -9.72 12.17
CA ASN A 27 -13.56 -10.21 10.99
C ASN A 27 -13.21 -11.69 11.17
N THR A 28 -13.52 -12.49 10.16
CA THR A 28 -13.26 -13.94 10.16
C THR A 28 -12.06 -14.35 9.32
N THR A 29 -11.55 -13.42 8.52
CA THR A 29 -10.40 -13.64 7.64
C THR A 29 -9.56 -12.35 7.57
N VAL A 30 -8.24 -12.48 7.58
CA VAL A 30 -7.30 -11.39 7.34
C VAL A 30 -6.26 -11.79 6.29
N LEU A 31 -5.82 -10.80 5.51
CA LEU A 31 -4.78 -10.99 4.49
C LEU A 31 -3.65 -9.96 4.72
N PRO A 32 -2.78 -10.19 5.70
CA PRO A 32 -1.60 -9.33 5.88
C PRO A 32 -0.59 -9.52 4.74
N PHE A 33 0.36 -8.60 4.68
CA PHE A 33 1.41 -8.62 3.67
C PHE A 33 2.59 -9.49 4.11
N ALA A 34 3.05 -10.39 3.23
CA ALA A 34 4.34 -11.05 3.34
C ALA A 34 5.37 -10.23 2.53
N MET A 35 6.29 -9.57 3.22
CA MET A 35 7.23 -8.62 2.63
C MET A 35 8.54 -9.33 2.26
N GLN A 36 8.82 -9.41 0.95
CA GLN A 36 10.09 -9.89 0.43
C GLN A 36 11.19 -8.87 0.69
N GLU A 37 12.35 -9.31 1.15
CA GLU A 37 13.57 -8.51 1.17
C GLU A 37 14.32 -8.63 -0.18
N LYS A 38 15.10 -7.60 -0.54
CA LYS A 38 15.92 -7.65 -1.76
C LYS A 38 16.92 -8.82 -1.69
N GLY A 39 16.97 -9.62 -2.74
CA GLY A 39 17.81 -10.83 -2.81
C GLY A 39 17.19 -12.06 -2.14
N GLN A 40 16.05 -11.94 -1.48
CA GLN A 40 15.37 -13.06 -0.83
C GLN A 40 14.51 -13.84 -1.83
N SER A 41 14.51 -15.18 -1.72
CA SER A 41 13.49 -16.00 -2.36
C SER A 41 12.10 -15.67 -1.84
N LEU A 42 11.14 -15.45 -2.74
CA LEU A 42 9.76 -15.18 -2.35
C LEU A 42 9.12 -16.38 -1.63
N ARG A 43 9.53 -17.61 -1.95
CA ARG A 43 9.10 -18.82 -1.23
C ARG A 43 9.60 -18.83 0.21
N GLU A 44 10.88 -18.52 0.44
CA GLU A 44 11.44 -18.40 1.78
C GLU A 44 10.75 -17.29 2.59
N CYS A 45 10.40 -16.19 1.93
CA CYS A 45 9.61 -15.13 2.54
C CYS A 45 8.27 -15.68 3.05
N VAL A 46 7.48 -16.32 2.18
CA VAL A 46 6.17 -16.91 2.53
C VAL A 46 6.31 -17.94 3.66
N GLU A 47 7.30 -18.82 3.59
CA GLU A 47 7.56 -19.81 4.65
C GLU A 47 7.87 -19.15 6.00
N SER A 48 8.63 -18.04 5.99
CA SER A 48 8.94 -17.30 7.22
C SER A 48 7.70 -16.72 7.88
N TYR A 49 6.78 -16.15 7.09
CA TYR A 49 5.50 -15.63 7.58
C TYR A 49 4.59 -16.74 8.11
N HIS A 50 4.53 -17.89 7.44
CA HIS A 50 3.82 -19.06 7.98
C HIS A 50 4.40 -19.52 9.32
N LYS A 51 5.72 -19.52 9.48
CA LYS A 51 6.35 -19.88 10.77
C LYS A 51 5.96 -18.92 11.89
N LYS A 52 5.89 -17.61 11.63
CA LYS A 52 5.43 -16.60 12.58
C LYS A 52 3.95 -16.76 12.93
N ALA A 53 3.12 -17.03 11.93
CA ALA A 53 1.67 -17.16 12.07
C ALA A 53 1.24 -18.47 12.77
N ASN A 54 1.97 -19.57 12.57
CA ASN A 54 1.59 -20.89 13.04
C ASN A 54 1.42 -20.96 14.57
N GLY A 55 0.22 -21.35 15.01
CA GLY A 55 -0.17 -21.39 16.42
C GLY A 55 -0.54 -20.04 17.04
N ASN A 56 -0.51 -18.95 16.25
CA ASN A 56 -0.76 -17.59 16.70
C ASN A 56 -1.97 -16.93 16.01
N LEU A 57 -2.88 -17.70 15.44
CA LEU A 57 -4.02 -17.19 14.67
C LEU A 57 -5.34 -17.44 15.36
N PHE A 58 -6.23 -16.44 15.37
CA PHE A 58 -7.61 -16.52 15.87
C PHE A 58 -8.64 -16.52 14.71
N VAL A 59 -8.22 -16.16 13.50
CA VAL A 59 -9.05 -16.11 12.30
C VAL A 59 -8.29 -16.72 11.13
N ASP A 60 -9.00 -17.06 10.05
CA ASP A 60 -8.38 -17.52 8.81
C ASP A 60 -7.43 -16.47 8.26
N THR A 61 -6.26 -16.92 7.82
CA THR A 61 -5.20 -16.01 7.38
C THR A 61 -4.52 -16.53 6.12
N SER A 62 -4.36 -15.66 5.14
CA SER A 62 -3.49 -15.84 3.98
C SER A 62 -2.66 -14.56 3.79
N PHE A 63 -1.89 -14.45 2.70
CA PHE A 63 -0.98 -13.32 2.51
C PHE A 63 -1.15 -12.68 1.15
N HIS A 64 -1.07 -11.34 1.12
CA HIS A 64 -0.67 -10.60 -0.07
C HIS A 64 0.85 -10.61 -0.16
N LEU A 65 1.40 -10.93 -1.32
CA LEU A 65 2.86 -11.03 -1.49
C LEU A 65 3.44 -9.71 -1.96
N ILE A 66 4.28 -9.08 -1.15
CA ILE A 66 5.04 -7.89 -1.57
C ILE A 66 6.22 -8.34 -2.42
N ILE A 67 6.30 -7.80 -3.63
CA ILE A 67 7.39 -8.04 -4.58
C ILE A 67 8.31 -6.82 -4.57
N SER A 68 9.47 -6.95 -3.97
CA SER A 68 10.51 -5.91 -3.91
C SER A 68 11.70 -6.21 -4.81
N ASP A 69 11.89 -7.49 -5.17
CA ASP A 69 12.96 -7.94 -6.06
C ASP A 69 12.40 -8.88 -7.15
N PRO A 70 11.94 -8.33 -8.29
CA PRO A 70 11.39 -9.12 -9.39
C PRO A 70 12.50 -9.75 -10.25
N SER A 71 13.37 -10.55 -9.62
CA SER A 71 14.43 -11.27 -10.30
C SER A 71 13.87 -12.27 -11.34
N PRO A 72 14.68 -12.72 -12.33
CA PRO A 72 14.24 -13.73 -13.29
C PRO A 72 13.72 -15.01 -12.63
N GLN A 73 14.27 -15.41 -11.49
CA GLN A 73 13.80 -16.57 -10.72
C GLN A 73 12.43 -16.29 -10.10
N VAL A 74 12.25 -15.13 -9.45
CA VAL A 74 10.97 -14.74 -8.85
C VAL A 74 9.89 -14.70 -9.93
N LEU A 75 10.13 -13.96 -11.02
CA LEU A 75 9.15 -13.79 -12.09
C LEU A 75 8.85 -15.09 -12.86
N GLY A 76 9.88 -15.89 -13.16
CA GLY A 76 9.74 -17.05 -14.03
C GLY A 76 9.35 -18.35 -13.31
N GLN A 77 9.56 -18.44 -12.00
CA GLN A 77 9.37 -19.69 -11.26
C GLN A 77 8.54 -19.50 -9.98
N GLU A 78 8.91 -18.56 -9.11
CA GLU A 78 8.36 -18.49 -7.77
C GLU A 78 6.94 -17.89 -7.77
N LEU A 79 6.72 -16.74 -8.43
CA LEU A 79 5.40 -16.13 -8.55
C LEU A 79 4.38 -17.08 -9.21
N PRO A 80 4.68 -17.70 -10.40
CA PRO A 80 3.76 -18.64 -11.00
C PRO A 80 3.42 -19.84 -10.09
N ALA A 81 4.41 -20.32 -9.34
CA ALA A 81 4.18 -21.47 -8.45
C ALA A 81 3.35 -21.06 -7.23
N LEU A 82 3.65 -19.91 -6.59
CA LEU A 82 2.88 -19.41 -5.45
C LEU A 82 1.45 -19.03 -5.84
N ALA A 83 1.23 -18.50 -7.07
CA ALA A 83 -0.10 -18.28 -7.60
C ALA A 83 -0.92 -19.60 -7.68
N ARG A 84 -0.30 -20.67 -8.16
CA ARG A 84 -0.93 -22.03 -8.19
C ARG A 84 -1.14 -22.61 -6.79
N ASP A 85 -0.29 -22.24 -5.82
CA ASP A 85 -0.44 -22.62 -4.41
C ASP A 85 -1.55 -21.82 -3.69
N GLY A 86 -2.18 -20.82 -4.37
CA GLY A 86 -3.33 -20.08 -3.86
C GLY A 86 -3.07 -18.65 -3.44
N TYR A 87 -1.85 -18.13 -3.62
CA TYR A 87 -1.54 -16.72 -3.39
C TYR A 87 -1.89 -15.89 -4.63
N THR A 88 -3.12 -15.36 -4.66
CA THR A 88 -3.70 -14.77 -5.86
C THR A 88 -3.60 -13.25 -5.93
N SER A 89 -2.85 -12.63 -5.03
CA SER A 89 -2.65 -11.18 -5.02
C SER A 89 -1.21 -10.80 -4.66
N PHE A 90 -0.66 -9.89 -5.47
CA PHE A 90 0.70 -9.36 -5.32
C PHE A 90 0.63 -7.87 -5.00
N LYS A 91 1.54 -7.37 -4.17
CA LYS A 91 1.68 -5.96 -3.86
C LYS A 91 2.99 -5.43 -4.39
N VAL A 92 2.92 -4.28 -5.05
CA VAL A 92 4.08 -3.55 -5.56
C VAL A 92 4.06 -2.10 -5.08
N PHE A 93 5.23 -1.48 -5.04
CA PHE A 93 5.40 -0.12 -4.56
C PHE A 93 6.05 0.76 -5.63
N MET A 94 5.56 1.98 -5.76
CA MET A 94 6.15 3.02 -6.60
C MET A 94 6.97 4.01 -5.77
N THR A 95 7.19 3.72 -4.49
CA THR A 95 7.99 4.49 -3.54
C THR A 95 8.71 3.59 -2.54
N TYR A 96 9.53 4.16 -1.64
CA TYR A 96 10.41 3.54 -0.63
C TYR A 96 11.66 2.89 -1.20
N ASP A 97 12.83 3.23 -0.62
CA ASP A 97 14.16 2.82 -1.10
C ASP A 97 14.31 1.29 -1.26
N ASP A 98 13.74 0.52 -0.32
CA ASP A 98 13.87 -0.94 -0.32
C ASP A 98 12.76 -1.66 -1.09
N LEU A 99 11.67 -0.97 -1.45
CA LEU A 99 10.47 -1.56 -2.06
C LEU A 99 10.17 -1.08 -3.47
N VAL A 100 10.68 0.09 -3.86
CA VAL A 100 10.34 0.72 -5.14
C VAL A 100 10.75 -0.15 -6.32
N LEU A 101 9.80 -0.35 -7.23
CA LEU A 101 10.03 -0.91 -8.55
C LEU A 101 10.00 0.20 -9.59
N ASN A 102 10.93 0.16 -10.55
CA ASN A 102 10.87 1.02 -11.71
C ASN A 102 9.76 0.58 -12.69
N ASP A 103 9.48 1.40 -13.69
CA ASP A 103 8.38 1.14 -14.62
C ASP A 103 8.54 -0.19 -15.39
N GLU A 104 9.77 -0.57 -15.76
CA GLU A 104 10.03 -1.84 -16.44
C GLU A 104 9.77 -3.04 -15.52
N GLU A 105 10.18 -2.95 -14.27
CA GLU A 105 9.94 -3.97 -13.25
C GLU A 105 8.46 -4.13 -12.93
N LEU A 106 7.72 -3.00 -12.80
CA LEU A 106 6.27 -3.01 -12.63
C LEU A 106 5.56 -3.72 -13.79
N LEU A 107 5.91 -3.38 -15.02
CA LEU A 107 5.34 -4.01 -16.22
C LEU A 107 5.61 -5.52 -16.26
N LYS A 108 6.81 -5.98 -15.88
CA LYS A 108 7.14 -7.41 -15.80
C LYS A 108 6.29 -8.14 -14.74
N VAL A 109 6.10 -7.53 -13.55
CA VAL A 109 5.23 -8.12 -12.52
C VAL A 109 3.78 -8.18 -13.01
N PHE A 110 3.30 -7.12 -13.68
CA PHE A 110 1.94 -7.09 -14.27
C PHE A 110 1.76 -8.17 -15.33
N GLU A 111 2.76 -8.41 -16.17
CA GLU A 111 2.71 -9.46 -17.20
C GLU A 111 2.60 -10.86 -16.58
N VAL A 112 3.39 -11.14 -15.53
CA VAL A 112 3.29 -12.41 -14.79
C VAL A 112 1.91 -12.54 -14.15
N ALA A 113 1.43 -11.49 -13.48
CA ALA A 113 0.13 -11.49 -12.84
C ALA A 113 -1.02 -11.73 -13.83
N LYS A 114 -0.95 -11.14 -15.04
CA LYS A 114 -1.91 -11.41 -16.12
C LYS A 114 -1.90 -12.88 -16.52
N ASN A 115 -0.71 -13.45 -16.73
CA ASN A 115 -0.57 -14.84 -17.18
C ASN A 115 -1.08 -15.83 -16.13
N GLU A 116 -0.83 -15.56 -14.86
CA GLU A 116 -1.27 -16.40 -13.72
C GLU A 116 -2.68 -16.05 -13.22
N LYS A 117 -3.35 -15.05 -13.81
CA LYS A 117 -4.70 -14.57 -13.43
C LYS A 117 -4.78 -14.13 -11.96
N THR A 118 -3.77 -13.45 -11.50
CA THR A 118 -3.70 -12.86 -10.16
C THR A 118 -3.96 -11.36 -10.19
N LEU A 119 -4.19 -10.74 -9.03
CA LEU A 119 -4.46 -9.32 -8.89
C LEU A 119 -3.24 -8.59 -8.36
N VAL A 120 -2.91 -7.43 -8.93
CA VAL A 120 -1.83 -6.60 -8.42
C VAL A 120 -2.39 -5.39 -7.66
N MET A 121 -1.90 -5.21 -6.45
CA MET A 121 -2.17 -4.07 -5.57
C MET A 121 -0.99 -3.09 -5.68
N VAL A 122 -1.27 -1.81 -5.88
CA VAL A 122 -0.24 -0.80 -6.13
C VAL A 122 -0.27 0.29 -5.08
N HIS A 123 0.84 0.46 -4.34
CA HIS A 123 1.10 1.69 -3.58
C HIS A 123 1.60 2.76 -4.56
N ALA A 124 0.77 3.72 -4.85
CA ALA A 124 0.97 4.68 -5.93
C ALA A 124 1.38 6.07 -5.41
N GLU A 125 2.65 6.23 -5.06
CA GLU A 125 3.27 7.53 -4.77
C GLU A 125 4.59 7.66 -5.54
N GLY A 126 4.87 8.86 -6.06
CA GLY A 126 6.03 9.14 -6.92
C GLY A 126 7.35 9.23 -6.15
N TYR A 127 8.21 8.22 -6.22
CA TYR A 127 9.43 8.07 -5.45
C TYR A 127 10.40 9.26 -5.55
N ASP A 128 10.78 9.65 -6.77
CA ASP A 128 11.77 10.72 -6.96
C ASP A 128 11.25 12.08 -6.48
N ALA A 129 9.95 12.34 -6.65
CA ALA A 129 9.33 13.57 -6.18
C ALA A 129 9.33 13.64 -4.64
N ILE A 130 9.01 12.52 -3.97
CA ILE A 130 9.05 12.43 -2.50
C ILE A 130 10.48 12.66 -2.00
N ARG A 131 11.47 11.98 -2.56
CA ARG A 131 12.88 12.14 -2.17
C ARG A 131 13.35 13.59 -2.32
N PHE A 132 13.02 14.21 -3.45
CA PHE A 132 13.37 15.61 -3.70
C PHE A 132 12.74 16.54 -2.65
N LEU A 133 11.44 16.38 -2.36
CA LEU A 133 10.73 17.22 -1.41
C LEU A 133 11.19 16.96 0.03
N THR A 134 11.40 15.70 0.41
CA THR A 134 11.92 15.34 1.74
C THR A 134 13.27 15.97 1.96
N LYS A 135 14.21 15.78 1.03
CA LYS A 135 15.55 16.37 1.13
C LYS A 135 15.51 17.91 1.25
N LYS A 136 14.65 18.57 0.48
CA LYS A 136 14.47 20.01 0.55
C LYS A 136 13.97 20.45 1.93
N LEU A 137 12.98 19.77 2.49
CA LEU A 137 12.44 20.09 3.81
C LEU A 137 13.48 19.86 4.92
N GLU A 138 14.24 18.77 4.85
CA GLU A 138 15.34 18.48 5.76
C GLU A 138 16.44 19.56 5.72
N ASP A 139 16.84 20.00 4.53
CA ASP A 139 17.83 21.06 4.35
C ASP A 139 17.35 22.41 4.91
N GLU A 140 16.04 22.62 4.97
CA GLU A 140 15.40 23.78 5.60
C GLU A 140 15.20 23.60 7.12
N GLY A 141 15.61 22.47 7.71
CA GLY A 141 15.44 22.14 9.14
C GLY A 141 14.00 21.82 9.54
N LYS A 142 13.15 21.47 8.59
CA LYS A 142 11.73 21.14 8.77
C LYS A 142 11.57 19.64 9.06
N LEU A 143 11.69 19.25 10.34
CA LEU A 143 11.77 17.85 10.77
C LEU A 143 10.54 17.36 11.57
N ALA A 144 9.57 18.22 11.87
CA ALA A 144 8.37 17.81 12.59
C ALA A 144 7.51 16.85 11.73
N PRO A 145 6.70 15.96 12.35
CA PRO A 145 5.87 14.99 11.64
C PRO A 145 4.95 15.58 10.57
N TYR A 146 4.47 16.80 10.76
CA TYR A 146 3.68 17.53 9.78
C TYR A 146 4.35 17.64 8.40
N TYR A 147 5.67 17.76 8.36
CA TYR A 147 6.41 17.88 7.09
C TYR A 147 6.46 16.59 6.30
N HIS A 148 6.12 15.45 6.90
CA HIS A 148 5.87 14.21 6.16
C HIS A 148 4.74 14.40 5.13
N GLY A 149 3.62 15.03 5.52
CA GLY A 149 2.54 15.37 4.59
C GLY A 149 2.99 16.32 3.47
N LEU A 150 3.80 17.33 3.80
CA LEU A 150 4.30 18.28 2.80
C LEU A 150 5.33 17.68 1.84
N SER A 151 6.03 16.61 2.22
CA SER A 151 6.91 15.86 1.30
C SER A 151 6.14 14.95 0.35
N ARG A 152 4.84 14.75 0.60
CA ARG A 152 3.93 13.87 -0.17
C ARG A 152 2.64 14.61 -0.57
N PRO A 153 2.73 15.73 -1.34
CA PRO A 153 1.54 16.44 -1.77
C PRO A 153 0.66 15.56 -2.68
N GLN A 154 -0.62 15.87 -2.77
CA GLN A 154 -1.60 15.06 -3.52
C GLN A 154 -1.18 14.79 -4.97
N ILE A 155 -0.50 15.75 -5.62
CA ILE A 155 0.00 15.59 -6.99
C ILE A 155 0.96 14.40 -7.15
N VAL A 156 1.71 14.04 -6.11
CA VAL A 156 2.66 12.91 -6.12
C VAL A 156 1.91 11.57 -6.14
N GLU A 157 0.82 11.47 -5.41
CA GLU A 157 -0.08 10.31 -5.45
C GLU A 157 -0.88 10.28 -6.77
N ARG A 158 -1.40 11.42 -7.22
CA ARG A 158 -2.13 11.54 -8.48
C ARG A 158 -1.30 11.07 -9.68
N GLU A 159 -0.07 11.56 -9.81
CA GLU A 159 0.84 11.21 -10.91
C GLU A 159 1.10 9.70 -10.93
N ALA A 160 1.48 9.14 -9.78
CA ALA A 160 1.77 7.73 -9.66
C ALA A 160 0.52 6.86 -9.91
N THR A 161 -0.65 7.28 -9.43
CA THR A 161 -1.93 6.61 -9.72
C THR A 161 -2.22 6.59 -11.22
N HIS A 162 -2.08 7.72 -11.91
CA HIS A 162 -2.29 7.76 -13.36
C HIS A 162 -1.28 6.90 -14.12
N ARG A 163 -0.02 6.90 -13.69
CA ARG A 163 1.04 6.08 -14.29
C ARG A 163 0.78 4.58 -14.08
N ALA A 164 0.37 4.16 -12.88
CA ALA A 164 -0.02 2.78 -12.60
C ALA A 164 -1.20 2.33 -13.48
N ILE A 165 -2.22 3.18 -13.64
CA ILE A 165 -3.36 2.94 -14.54
C ILE A 165 -2.88 2.79 -16.00
N SER A 166 -1.95 3.63 -16.44
CA SER A 166 -1.39 3.56 -17.79
C SER A 166 -0.64 2.25 -18.03
N HIS A 167 0.16 1.80 -17.04
CA HIS A 167 0.85 0.50 -17.10
C HIS A 167 -0.14 -0.67 -17.12
N ALA A 168 -1.19 -0.60 -16.32
CA ALA A 168 -2.26 -1.61 -16.34
C ALA A 168 -2.94 -1.73 -17.70
N GLN A 169 -3.16 -0.60 -18.38
CA GLN A 169 -3.70 -0.59 -19.75
C GLN A 169 -2.72 -1.17 -20.78
N ILE A 170 -1.41 -0.86 -20.68
CA ILE A 170 -0.38 -1.41 -21.58
C ILE A 170 -0.38 -2.94 -21.52
N VAL A 171 -0.46 -3.49 -20.32
CA VAL A 171 -0.46 -4.94 -20.11
C VAL A 171 -1.85 -5.55 -20.29
N ASP A 172 -2.93 -4.75 -20.22
CA ASP A 172 -4.33 -5.20 -20.18
C ASP A 172 -4.62 -6.12 -18.98
N ILE A 173 -4.40 -5.60 -17.77
CA ILE A 173 -4.63 -6.29 -16.49
C ILE A 173 -5.46 -5.41 -15.54
N PRO A 174 -6.37 -5.99 -14.73
CA PRO A 174 -6.95 -5.25 -13.61
C PRO A 174 -5.92 -5.06 -12.50
N ILE A 175 -5.94 -3.88 -11.86
CA ILE A 175 -5.14 -3.59 -10.67
C ILE A 175 -5.99 -2.98 -9.56
N VAL A 176 -5.49 -2.99 -8.33
CA VAL A 176 -6.05 -2.26 -7.20
C VAL A 176 -5.12 -1.09 -6.86
N ILE A 177 -5.62 0.12 -6.85
CA ILE A 177 -4.96 1.25 -6.21
C ILE A 177 -5.35 1.22 -4.75
N VAL A 178 -4.40 0.96 -3.86
CA VAL A 178 -4.68 0.78 -2.43
C VAL A 178 -4.62 2.11 -1.67
N HIS A 179 -5.26 2.18 -0.51
CA HIS A 179 -5.21 3.28 0.48
C HIS A 179 -5.22 4.68 -0.16
N VAL A 180 -6.11 4.91 -1.14
CA VAL A 180 -6.29 6.22 -1.78
C VAL A 180 -6.65 7.26 -0.74
N SER A 181 -5.88 8.34 -0.68
CA SER A 181 -5.91 9.29 0.44
C SER A 181 -6.63 10.61 0.15
N GLY A 182 -6.82 10.98 -1.13
CA GLY A 182 -7.36 12.28 -1.46
C GLY A 182 -8.01 12.39 -2.84
N GLU A 183 -8.59 13.57 -3.09
CA GLU A 183 -9.39 13.87 -4.27
C GLU A 183 -8.62 13.71 -5.58
N GLU A 184 -7.36 14.18 -5.63
CA GLU A 184 -6.60 14.18 -6.88
C GLU A 184 -6.33 12.76 -7.41
N ALA A 185 -6.00 11.80 -6.54
CA ALA A 185 -5.83 10.40 -6.91
C ALA A 185 -7.19 9.74 -7.25
N LEU A 186 -8.23 10.02 -6.45
CA LEU A 186 -9.58 9.53 -6.68
C LEU A 186 -10.12 9.98 -8.04
N SER A 187 -9.82 11.20 -8.47
CA SER A 187 -10.22 11.72 -9.79
C SER A 187 -9.62 10.89 -10.95
N GLN A 188 -8.40 10.38 -10.81
CA GLN A 188 -7.78 9.50 -11.81
C GLN A 188 -8.47 8.13 -11.88
N ILE A 189 -8.90 7.62 -10.75
CA ILE A 189 -9.64 6.36 -10.66
C ILE A 189 -11.02 6.51 -11.29
N LYS A 190 -11.75 7.58 -10.98
CA LYS A 190 -13.05 7.91 -11.62
C LYS A 190 -12.89 8.02 -13.14
N TRP A 191 -11.90 8.79 -13.59
CA TRP A 191 -11.56 8.93 -15.01
C TRP A 191 -11.32 7.58 -15.69
N ALA A 192 -10.63 6.64 -15.05
CA ALA A 192 -10.37 5.32 -15.58
C ALA A 192 -11.64 4.45 -15.63
N LYS A 193 -12.41 4.42 -14.54
CA LYS A 193 -13.67 3.64 -14.45
C LYS A 193 -14.70 4.09 -15.47
N GLU A 194 -14.85 5.41 -15.70
CA GLU A 194 -15.74 5.99 -16.73
C GLU A 194 -15.38 5.54 -18.16
N ARG A 195 -14.13 5.17 -18.40
CA ARG A 195 -13.63 4.66 -19.69
C ARG A 195 -13.64 3.15 -19.80
N GLY A 196 -14.17 2.46 -18.80
CA GLY A 196 -14.24 1.00 -18.75
C GLY A 196 -12.89 0.33 -18.49
N ILE A 197 -11.89 1.08 -17.99
CA ILE A 197 -10.61 0.51 -17.57
C ILE A 197 -10.85 -0.25 -16.25
N LYS A 198 -10.35 -1.46 -16.17
CA LYS A 198 -10.58 -2.35 -15.02
C LYS A 198 -9.67 -1.97 -13.85
N ILE A 199 -10.05 -0.93 -13.11
CA ILE A 199 -9.35 -0.47 -11.92
C ILE A 199 -10.26 -0.69 -10.71
N PHE A 200 -9.72 -1.37 -9.70
CA PHE A 200 -10.29 -1.41 -8.37
C PHE A 200 -9.60 -0.38 -7.49
N SER A 201 -10.26 0.06 -6.45
CA SER A 201 -9.72 1.05 -5.53
C SER A 201 -10.10 0.76 -4.08
N GLU A 202 -9.17 1.10 -3.21
CA GLU A 202 -9.29 0.91 -1.77
C GLU A 202 -9.04 2.23 -1.06
N THR A 203 -9.78 2.48 0.03
CA THR A 203 -9.46 3.52 0.99
C THR A 203 -9.53 2.98 2.42
N CYS A 204 -9.12 3.80 3.39
CA CYS A 204 -8.93 3.37 4.77
C CYS A 204 -9.53 4.37 5.77
N PRO A 205 -9.83 3.94 7.03
CA PRO A 205 -10.46 4.79 8.05
C PRO A 205 -9.72 6.09 8.34
N GLN A 206 -8.39 6.10 8.29
CA GLN A 206 -7.59 7.29 8.55
C GLN A 206 -7.94 8.44 7.60
N TYR A 207 -8.30 8.17 6.34
CA TYR A 207 -8.61 9.20 5.34
C TYR A 207 -10.03 9.78 5.46
N ILE A 208 -10.89 9.18 6.27
CA ILE A 208 -12.23 9.71 6.57
C ILE A 208 -12.33 10.26 8.00
N CYS A 209 -11.32 10.05 8.84
CA CYS A 209 -11.33 10.46 10.24
C CYS A 209 -10.25 11.49 10.57
N LEU A 210 -9.12 11.51 9.87
CA LEU A 210 -7.98 12.38 10.12
C LEU A 210 -7.77 13.37 8.98
N THR A 211 -7.09 14.47 9.30
CA THR A 211 -6.63 15.47 8.35
C THR A 211 -5.15 15.75 8.52
N GLU A 212 -4.55 16.47 7.59
CA GLU A 212 -3.15 16.89 7.67
C GLU A 212 -2.84 17.72 8.92
N ASP A 213 -3.85 18.39 9.48
CA ASP A 213 -3.71 19.20 10.69
C ASP A 213 -3.42 18.34 11.93
N ASP A 214 -3.89 17.10 11.97
CA ASP A 214 -3.60 16.18 13.07
C ASP A 214 -2.09 15.90 13.19
N MET A 215 -1.36 15.87 12.06
CA MET A 215 0.09 15.67 12.05
C MET A 215 0.88 16.85 12.63
N LYS A 216 0.24 18.01 12.89
CA LYS A 216 0.87 19.15 13.56
C LYS A 216 1.10 18.92 15.05
N GLY A 217 0.36 17.94 15.64
CA GLY A 217 0.32 17.82 17.09
C GLY A 217 -0.20 19.09 17.74
N LEU A 218 0.24 19.39 18.95
CA LEU A 218 -0.20 20.59 19.66
C LEU A 218 0.51 21.87 19.19
N ASN A 219 1.79 21.79 18.85
CA ASN A 219 2.63 22.93 18.46
C ASN A 219 3.72 22.54 17.46
N MET A 220 3.42 21.79 16.44
CA MET A 220 4.41 21.20 15.52
C MET A 220 5.40 20.27 16.25
N ASP A 221 4.92 19.59 17.28
CA ASP A 221 5.70 18.70 18.13
C ASP A 221 5.63 17.24 17.66
N PHE A 222 6.32 16.35 18.36
CA PHE A 222 6.39 14.92 18.00
C PHE A 222 5.08 14.17 18.26
N GLU A 223 4.12 14.75 18.98
CA GLU A 223 2.79 14.16 19.18
C GLU A 223 2.06 13.92 17.85
N GLY A 224 2.31 14.76 16.84
CA GLY A 224 1.80 14.58 15.49
C GLY A 224 2.24 13.28 14.80
N ALA A 225 3.31 12.63 15.26
CA ALA A 225 3.79 11.36 14.71
C ALA A 225 2.76 10.22 14.82
N LYS A 226 1.84 10.30 15.77
CA LYS A 226 0.75 9.31 15.95
C LYS A 226 -0.20 9.24 14.76
N TYR A 227 -0.23 10.26 13.93
CA TYR A 227 -1.15 10.42 12.80
C TYR A 227 -0.44 10.29 11.45
N VAL A 228 0.86 10.01 11.47
CA VAL A 228 1.65 9.82 10.24
C VAL A 228 1.34 8.47 9.63
N CYS A 229 0.94 8.48 8.36
CA CYS A 229 0.86 7.29 7.51
C CYS A 229 1.23 7.67 6.06
N SER A 230 1.34 6.72 5.17
CA SER A 230 1.68 6.94 3.77
C SER A 230 0.75 6.15 2.84
N PRO A 231 0.00 6.85 1.98
CA PRO A 231 -0.08 8.30 1.82
C PRO A 231 -0.58 9.00 3.10
N PRO A 232 -0.24 10.30 3.31
CA PRO A 232 -0.67 11.01 4.52
C PRO A 232 -2.15 11.39 4.47
N PRO A 233 -2.81 11.63 5.64
CA PRO A 233 -4.09 12.31 5.69
C PRO A 233 -4.02 13.66 4.96
N ARG A 234 -5.13 14.07 4.35
CA ARG A 234 -5.24 15.26 3.52
C ARG A 234 -6.09 16.33 4.17
N ASP A 235 -6.46 17.35 3.42
CA ASP A 235 -7.40 18.40 3.83
C ASP A 235 -8.85 17.89 3.95
N LEU A 236 -9.73 18.74 4.46
CA LEU A 236 -11.16 18.44 4.63
C LEU A 236 -11.88 18.22 3.29
N GLU A 237 -11.43 18.87 2.21
CA GLU A 237 -12.02 18.69 0.88
C GLU A 237 -11.74 17.28 0.35
N SER A 238 -10.51 16.82 0.50
CA SER A 238 -10.13 15.44 0.19
C SER A 238 -10.86 14.42 1.07
N GLN A 239 -11.00 14.68 2.37
CA GLN A 239 -11.77 13.83 3.26
C GLN A 239 -13.24 13.70 2.79
N GLN A 240 -13.87 14.79 2.36
CA GLN A 240 -15.23 14.76 1.82
C GLN A 240 -15.26 13.99 0.48
N ALA A 241 -14.27 14.17 -0.39
CA ALA A 241 -14.19 13.42 -1.66
C ALA A 241 -14.06 11.90 -1.44
N ILE A 242 -13.33 11.48 -0.39
CA ILE A 242 -13.25 10.06 -0.01
C ILE A 242 -14.62 9.54 0.46
N TRP A 243 -15.34 10.30 1.30
CA TRP A 243 -16.71 9.96 1.69
C TRP A 243 -17.65 9.82 0.50
N ASP A 244 -17.60 10.78 -0.43
CA ASP A 244 -18.41 10.75 -1.64
C ASP A 244 -18.07 9.52 -2.51
N GLY A 245 -16.78 9.17 -2.62
CA GLY A 245 -16.33 7.99 -3.34
C GLY A 245 -16.78 6.66 -2.72
N LEU A 246 -16.94 6.61 -1.39
CA LEU A 246 -17.53 5.44 -0.71
C LEU A 246 -19.04 5.35 -0.99
N ILE A 247 -19.74 6.50 -1.00
CA ILE A 247 -21.19 6.57 -1.21
C ILE A 247 -21.55 6.24 -2.67
N ASP A 248 -20.80 6.76 -3.63
CA ASP A 248 -21.08 6.58 -5.07
C ASP A 248 -20.55 5.25 -5.64
N GLY A 249 -19.84 4.47 -4.82
CA GLY A 249 -19.30 3.18 -5.23
C GLY A 249 -18.02 3.27 -6.08
N THR A 250 -17.33 4.40 -6.05
CA THR A 250 -16.01 4.52 -6.67
C THR A 250 -15.00 3.61 -5.98
N PHE A 251 -15.07 3.50 -4.64
CA PHE A 251 -14.27 2.54 -3.89
C PHE A 251 -14.92 1.15 -3.90
N ASP A 252 -14.11 0.14 -4.16
CA ASP A 252 -14.49 -1.27 -4.15
C ASP A 252 -14.18 -1.91 -2.78
N ILE A 253 -13.19 -1.38 -2.08
CA ILE A 253 -12.63 -1.96 -0.84
C ILE A 253 -12.49 -0.86 0.21
N PHE A 254 -12.84 -1.20 1.43
CA PHE A 254 -12.56 -0.42 2.63
C PHE A 254 -11.79 -1.30 3.61
N SER A 255 -10.51 -1.00 3.85
CA SER A 255 -9.62 -1.80 4.68
C SER A 255 -8.99 -0.97 5.79
N SER A 256 -8.33 -1.59 6.74
CA SER A 256 -7.67 -0.87 7.84
C SER A 256 -6.26 -0.40 7.52
N ASP A 257 -5.57 -1.09 6.61
CA ASP A 257 -4.12 -0.91 6.38
C ASP A 257 -3.32 -0.91 7.70
N HIS A 258 -3.70 -1.80 8.61
CA HIS A 258 -3.13 -1.87 9.96
C HIS A 258 -1.72 -2.47 9.95
N CYS A 259 -0.77 -1.76 10.57
CA CYS A 259 0.65 -2.16 10.68
C CYS A 259 0.93 -2.88 11.98
#